data_a3330c309f711007d6070687bc5fccc1
#
_entry.id   a3330c309f711007d6070687bc5fccc1
#
_cell.length_a   1.000
_cell.length_b   1.000
_cell.length_c   1.000
_cell.angle_alpha   90.00
_cell.angle_beta   90.00
_cell.angle_gamma   90.00
#
_symmetry.space_group_name_H-M   'P 1'
#
loop_
_entity.id
_entity.type
_entity.pdbx_description
1 polymer ?
#
loop_
_entity_poly.entity_id
_entity_poly.type
_entity_poly.pdbx_seq_one_letter_code
_entity_poly.pdbx_strand_id
1 'polypeptide(L)'
;TTEPLYGIELDPATMQPVGEKVALCAIDTGRKGYERNGENHVPSRSKEEMERILEGLNQKNMPESMKEAARNYIMERPYMEGAWVNKHNGTYYLQYGTPSSARNIYGDGVYVSDRPLGPYVLAKNNPYSYKPGGFLPGAGHGSTMEDADGSVWHISTMRICKNHNFERRIGLWPAGYDADGELFCNQRYGDWPMDLEKLRRDPWANPDWMLLSHGAKATASSTAEKKVITDAAATALGKFRINEISYDPQNVSDENVQTWWKADPQKASGSSQWISLDLGKICDVHAVQLNFADDDLRPELPEEFGLRDALMQERWIDRTPQKTRWLLEGSENGTDWMALCDKRQAETDLPHDLVASEDGWKLRYVRLTVTELPYGQTPCVSGLRVFGLGGGSLPAKPVGVTADLRTPLDLDVNWKDGADISGLEEEKSWDPAVGYVVNWGFAPDKLYHSYQVFDERVSIGGLVKDQALYLRVDSFNENGITEGDVKKII
;
A
#
# COMPACT_ATOMS: atom_id res chain seq x y z
N THR A 1 12.04 15.02 9.12
CA THR A 1 12.59 16.37 9.00
C THR A 1 12.51 16.88 7.56
N THR A 2 12.45 18.18 7.37
CA THR A 2 12.61 18.84 6.05
C THR A 2 14.07 19.22 5.76
N GLU A 3 14.95 19.01 6.74
CA GLU A 3 16.40 19.23 6.64
C GLU A 3 17.11 18.00 6.08
N PRO A 4 18.38 18.15 5.63
CA PRO A 4 19.21 17.02 5.23
C PRO A 4 19.31 15.94 6.29
N LEU A 5 19.56 14.69 5.90
CA LEU A 5 20.05 13.65 6.78
C LEU A 5 21.53 13.88 7.09
N TYR A 6 21.87 13.73 8.36
CA TYR A 6 23.24 13.91 8.83
C TYR A 6 23.77 12.60 9.41
N GLY A 7 25.06 12.36 9.23
CA GLY A 7 25.83 11.31 9.89
C GLY A 7 26.86 11.91 10.84
N ILE A 8 27.19 11.19 11.91
CA ILE A 8 28.26 11.51 12.81
C ILE A 8 28.91 10.22 13.29
N GLU A 9 30.24 10.22 13.43
CA GLU A 9 30.97 9.11 14.05
C GLU A 9 30.76 9.13 15.56
N LEU A 10 30.64 7.96 16.16
CA LEU A 10 30.57 7.78 17.61
C LEU A 10 31.80 6.99 18.09
N ASP A 11 32.36 7.41 19.21
CA ASP A 11 33.35 6.59 19.91
C ASP A 11 32.69 5.30 20.41
N PRO A 12 33.22 4.12 20.05
CA PRO A 12 32.57 2.84 20.36
C PRO A 12 32.52 2.48 21.83
N ALA A 13 33.39 3.08 22.67
CA ALA A 13 33.44 2.82 24.11
C ALA A 13 32.52 3.74 24.91
N THR A 14 32.38 5.00 24.46
CA THR A 14 31.63 6.02 25.21
C THR A 14 30.31 6.36 24.56
N MET A 15 30.12 5.98 23.30
CA MET A 15 28.95 6.36 22.45
C MET A 15 28.80 7.88 22.31
N GLN A 16 29.88 8.64 22.54
CA GLN A 16 29.85 10.09 22.33
C GLN A 16 30.25 10.45 20.89
N PRO A 17 29.70 11.54 20.34
CA PRO A 17 30.08 12.04 19.04
C PRO A 17 31.58 12.35 18.92
N VAL A 18 32.16 11.95 17.78
CA VAL A 18 33.53 12.25 17.39
C VAL A 18 33.53 13.13 16.15
N GLY A 19 34.06 14.35 16.27
CA GLY A 19 34.09 15.32 15.16
C GLY A 19 32.76 16.00 14.90
N GLU A 20 32.61 16.51 13.68
CA GLU A 20 31.43 17.27 13.25
C GLU A 20 30.44 16.39 12.50
N LYS A 21 29.14 16.72 12.59
CA LYS A 21 28.11 16.06 11.78
C LYS A 21 28.26 16.42 10.30
N VAL A 22 28.10 15.45 9.42
CA VAL A 22 28.22 15.57 7.97
C VAL A 22 26.86 15.42 7.32
N ALA A 23 26.47 16.31 6.42
CA ALA A 23 25.27 16.17 5.61
C ALA A 23 25.46 15.03 4.59
N LEU A 24 24.60 14.02 4.63
CA LEU A 24 24.71 12.82 3.79
C LEU A 24 23.90 12.95 2.50
N CYS A 25 22.65 13.40 2.61
CA CYS A 25 21.76 13.64 1.47
C CYS A 25 20.66 14.63 1.85
N ALA A 26 20.01 15.21 0.84
CA ALA A 26 18.95 16.19 0.99
C ALA A 26 17.81 15.94 -0.01
N ILE A 27 16.63 16.47 0.31
CA ILE A 27 15.47 16.49 -0.58
C ILE A 27 15.76 17.35 -1.81
N ASP A 28 15.36 16.82 -2.98
CA ASP A 28 15.39 17.53 -4.26
C ASP A 28 14.18 17.14 -5.11
N THR A 29 13.05 17.77 -4.86
CA THR A 29 11.79 17.52 -5.58
C THR A 29 11.83 17.98 -7.05
N GLY A 30 12.84 18.74 -7.45
CA GLY A 30 13.06 19.15 -8.84
C GLY A 30 13.75 18.08 -9.69
N ARG A 31 14.46 17.14 -9.03
CA ARG A 31 15.16 16.03 -9.67
C ARG A 31 14.53 14.67 -9.35
N LYS A 32 14.03 14.49 -8.14
CA LYS A 32 13.49 13.24 -7.61
C LYS A 32 11.97 13.37 -7.42
N GLY A 33 11.21 12.90 -8.41
CA GLY A 33 9.75 12.99 -8.43
C GLY A 33 9.09 12.29 -7.23
N TYR A 34 9.66 11.17 -6.79
CA TYR A 34 9.17 10.39 -5.65
C TYR A 34 9.27 11.13 -4.30
N GLU A 35 10.00 12.23 -4.20
CA GLU A 35 10.06 13.08 -3.01
C GLU A 35 8.95 14.14 -2.96
N ARG A 36 8.17 14.32 -4.02
CA ARG A 36 7.04 15.28 -4.03
C ARG A 36 5.88 14.73 -3.20
N ASN A 37 5.37 15.55 -2.28
CA ASN A 37 4.25 15.17 -1.42
C ASN A 37 2.89 15.28 -2.17
N GLY A 38 1.89 14.61 -1.62
CA GLY A 38 0.52 14.55 -2.14
C GLY A 38 0.13 13.14 -2.61
N GLU A 39 -1.15 12.84 -2.65
CA GLU A 39 -1.64 11.57 -3.21
C GLU A 39 -1.26 11.50 -4.69
N ASN A 40 -0.64 10.40 -5.12
CA ASN A 40 -0.05 10.26 -6.47
C ASN A 40 0.88 11.43 -6.86
N HIS A 41 1.62 12.00 -5.89
CA HIS A 41 2.49 13.18 -6.06
C HIS A 41 1.76 14.48 -6.44
N VAL A 42 0.44 14.51 -6.27
CA VAL A 42 -0.37 15.71 -6.53
C VAL A 42 -0.67 16.41 -5.20
N PRO A 43 -0.27 17.69 -5.04
CA PRO A 43 -0.58 18.46 -3.84
C PRO A 43 -2.08 18.44 -3.53
N SER A 44 -2.38 18.34 -2.26
CA SER A 44 -3.75 18.21 -1.82
C SER A 44 -4.55 19.51 -1.85
N ARG A 45 -3.90 20.64 -1.87
CA ARG A 45 -4.51 21.97 -1.85
C ARG A 45 -4.02 22.80 -3.00
N SER A 46 -4.86 23.73 -3.48
CA SER A 46 -4.40 24.74 -4.42
C SER A 46 -3.45 25.73 -3.71
N LYS A 47 -2.64 26.43 -4.50
CA LYS A 47 -1.72 27.43 -3.97
C LYS A 47 -2.47 28.53 -3.22
N GLU A 48 -3.59 28.99 -3.76
CA GLU A 48 -4.46 30.02 -3.18
C GLU A 48 -5.08 29.55 -1.85
N GLU A 49 -5.44 28.28 -1.76
CA GLU A 49 -5.97 27.69 -0.54
C GLU A 49 -4.89 27.61 0.55
N MET A 50 -3.69 27.18 0.18
CA MET A 50 -2.54 27.14 1.10
C MET A 50 -2.20 28.53 1.63
N GLU A 51 -2.14 29.55 0.78
CA GLU A 51 -1.85 30.95 1.16
C GLU A 51 -2.90 31.48 2.16
N ARG A 52 -4.19 31.26 1.90
CA ARG A 52 -5.29 31.66 2.80
C ARG A 52 -5.17 31.01 4.19
N ILE A 53 -4.85 29.71 4.26
CA ILE A 53 -4.68 28.99 5.53
C ILE A 53 -3.45 29.52 6.29
N LEU A 54 -2.36 29.81 5.57
CA LEU A 54 -1.14 30.37 6.16
C LEU A 54 -1.36 31.79 6.75
N GLU A 55 -2.14 32.62 6.08
CA GLU A 55 -2.53 33.94 6.62
C GLU A 55 -3.29 33.78 7.93
N GLY A 56 -4.27 32.87 8.00
CA GLY A 56 -4.99 32.55 9.22
C GLY A 56 -4.11 32.00 10.34
N LEU A 57 -3.11 31.20 10.00
CA LEU A 57 -2.15 30.64 10.95
C LEU A 57 -1.27 31.75 11.57
N ASN A 58 -0.81 32.71 10.77
CA ASN A 58 0.05 33.80 11.23
C ASN A 58 -0.64 34.68 12.26
N GLN A 59 -1.98 34.79 12.21
CA GLN A 59 -2.78 35.57 13.17
C GLN A 59 -2.99 34.83 14.50
N LYS A 60 -2.69 33.55 14.60
CA LYS A 60 -2.85 32.77 15.83
C LYS A 60 -1.72 33.05 16.82
N ASN A 61 -2.09 33.17 18.10
CA ASN A 61 -1.13 33.31 19.21
C ASN A 61 -0.59 31.92 19.58
N MET A 62 0.42 31.45 18.83
CA MET A 62 1.09 30.16 19.01
C MET A 62 2.61 30.35 19.04
N PRO A 63 3.37 29.47 19.73
CA PRO A 63 4.83 29.42 19.61
C PRO A 63 5.29 29.28 18.15
N GLU A 64 6.38 29.97 17.80
CA GLU A 64 6.85 29.98 16.40
C GLU A 64 7.25 28.58 15.88
N SER A 65 7.81 27.73 16.73
CA SER A 65 8.10 26.33 16.38
C SER A 65 6.84 25.53 15.98
N MET A 66 5.72 25.77 16.64
CA MET A 66 4.44 25.17 16.30
C MET A 66 3.88 25.74 14.99
N LYS A 67 4.04 27.05 14.76
CA LYS A 67 3.66 27.66 13.47
C LYS A 67 4.48 27.11 12.32
N GLU A 68 5.77 26.91 12.51
CA GLU A 68 6.63 26.35 11.48
C GLU A 68 6.27 24.89 11.15
N ALA A 69 6.02 24.07 12.16
CA ALA A 69 5.53 22.71 11.95
C ALA A 69 4.18 22.71 11.18
N ALA A 70 3.25 23.61 11.57
CA ALA A 70 1.98 23.75 10.86
C ALA A 70 2.15 24.26 9.42
N ARG A 71 3.06 25.21 9.16
CA ARG A 71 3.38 25.68 7.81
C ARG A 71 3.90 24.54 6.94
N ASN A 72 4.84 23.73 7.44
CA ASN A 72 5.37 22.58 6.73
C ASN A 72 4.26 21.60 6.32
N TYR A 73 3.33 21.35 7.24
CA TYR A 73 2.17 20.49 6.99
C TYR A 73 1.18 21.09 5.97
N ILE A 74 0.83 22.37 6.12
CA ILE A 74 -0.09 23.09 5.21
C ILE A 74 0.47 23.14 3.80
N MET A 75 1.77 23.42 3.66
CA MET A 75 2.47 23.46 2.37
C MET A 75 2.83 22.07 1.83
N GLU A 76 2.43 21.02 2.52
CA GLU A 76 2.73 19.63 2.13
C GLU A 76 4.22 19.43 1.80
N ARG A 77 5.11 20.06 2.59
CA ARG A 77 6.55 19.87 2.41
C ARG A 77 6.93 18.42 2.67
N PRO A 78 7.80 17.84 1.84
CA PRO A 78 8.21 16.45 2.03
C PRO A 78 9.04 16.30 3.31
N TYR A 79 8.86 15.17 3.98
CA TYR A 79 9.73 14.72 5.07
C TYR A 79 10.81 13.79 4.53
N MET A 80 11.96 13.79 5.21
CA MET A 80 13.04 12.84 5.03
C MET A 80 13.37 12.26 6.41
N GLU A 81 13.25 10.93 6.53
CA GLU A 81 13.35 10.25 7.82
C GLU A 81 13.76 8.77 7.66
N GLY A 82 13.82 8.01 8.75
CA GLY A 82 13.99 6.56 8.71
C GLY A 82 15.29 6.10 8.08
N ALA A 83 16.40 6.83 8.34
CA ALA A 83 17.69 6.48 7.76
C ALA A 83 18.14 5.08 8.18
N TRP A 84 18.40 4.21 7.20
CA TRP A 84 18.93 2.87 7.37
C TRP A 84 20.14 2.67 6.47
N VAL A 85 21.19 2.03 6.96
CA VAL A 85 22.41 1.80 6.18
C VAL A 85 22.77 0.32 6.16
N ASN A 86 22.85 -0.24 4.95
CA ASN A 86 23.45 -1.54 4.72
C ASN A 86 24.85 -1.38 4.15
N LYS A 87 25.74 -2.37 4.41
CA LYS A 87 27.02 -2.51 3.74
C LYS A 87 27.04 -3.83 2.98
N HIS A 88 27.26 -3.75 1.67
CA HIS A 88 27.41 -4.93 0.82
C HIS A 88 28.61 -4.74 -0.14
N ASN A 89 29.52 -5.74 -0.18
CA ASN A 89 30.72 -5.72 -1.03
C ASN A 89 31.51 -4.39 -1.00
N GLY A 90 31.65 -3.80 0.20
CA GLY A 90 32.39 -2.55 0.40
C GLY A 90 31.59 -1.26 0.18
N THR A 91 30.41 -1.35 -0.43
CA THR A 91 29.51 -0.21 -0.69
C THR A 91 28.52 -0.05 0.46
N TYR A 92 28.30 1.19 0.88
CA TYR A 92 27.28 1.59 1.85
C TYR A 92 26.04 2.08 1.13
N TYR A 93 24.86 1.55 1.48
CA TYR A 93 23.55 1.89 0.92
C TYR A 93 22.76 2.63 2.00
N LEU A 94 22.65 3.94 1.87
CA LEU A 94 21.84 4.79 2.76
C LEU A 94 20.42 4.87 2.21
N GLN A 95 19.49 4.22 2.89
CA GLN A 95 18.05 4.25 2.60
C GLN A 95 17.39 5.33 3.46
N TYR A 96 16.30 5.94 2.96
CA TYR A 96 15.56 6.96 3.69
C TYR A 96 14.11 7.02 3.23
N GLY A 97 13.19 7.17 4.19
CA GLY A 97 11.76 7.32 3.93
C GLY A 97 11.36 8.73 3.50
N THR A 98 10.48 8.85 2.50
CA THR A 98 9.97 10.11 1.93
C THR A 98 8.68 9.85 1.15
N PRO A 99 7.82 10.83 0.85
CA PRO A 99 7.75 12.17 1.38
C PRO A 99 6.84 12.29 2.61
N SER A 100 5.88 11.37 2.79
CA SER A 100 4.92 11.40 3.89
C SER A 100 4.17 10.08 4.04
N SER A 101 4.15 9.55 5.26
CA SER A 101 3.44 8.31 5.61
C SER A 101 1.92 8.36 5.41
N ALA A 102 1.35 9.55 5.26
CA ALA A 102 -0.08 9.74 5.03
C ALA A 102 -0.50 9.47 3.56
N ARG A 103 0.45 9.26 2.65
CA ARG A 103 0.20 9.20 1.21
C ARG A 103 0.49 7.80 0.66
N ASN A 104 -0.20 7.45 -0.44
CA ASN A 104 0.05 6.18 -1.14
C ASN A 104 1.46 6.06 -1.68
N ILE A 105 2.11 7.19 -1.93
CA ILE A 105 3.45 7.30 -2.53
C ILE A 105 4.59 7.30 -1.49
N TYR A 106 4.30 7.02 -0.22
CA TYR A 106 5.35 6.89 0.79
C TYR A 106 6.28 5.74 0.43
N GLY A 107 7.56 6.04 0.30
CA GLY A 107 8.56 5.09 -0.18
C GLY A 107 9.95 5.42 0.33
N ASP A 108 10.93 4.58 -0.01
CA ASP A 108 12.32 4.78 0.36
C ASP A 108 13.18 5.07 -0.87
N GLY A 109 13.99 6.14 -0.79
CA GLY A 109 15.10 6.39 -1.70
C GLY A 109 16.39 5.76 -1.20
N VAL A 110 17.41 5.64 -2.08
CA VAL A 110 18.71 5.10 -1.73
C VAL A 110 19.86 5.88 -2.34
N TYR A 111 20.87 6.15 -1.52
CA TYR A 111 22.15 6.70 -1.90
C TYR A 111 23.27 5.70 -1.62
N VAL A 112 24.37 5.76 -2.36
CA VAL A 112 25.50 4.85 -2.21
C VAL A 112 26.82 5.59 -1.97
N SER A 113 27.74 4.99 -1.23
CA SER A 113 29.07 5.51 -0.95
C SER A 113 30.06 4.37 -0.68
N ASP A 114 31.35 4.62 -0.87
CA ASP A 114 32.45 3.75 -0.44
C ASP A 114 32.86 3.96 1.03
N ARG A 115 32.27 4.98 1.70
CA ARG A 115 32.55 5.36 3.08
C ARG A 115 31.27 5.61 3.88
N PRO A 116 31.26 5.30 5.20
CA PRO A 116 30.06 5.43 6.03
C PRO A 116 29.52 6.86 6.15
N LEU A 117 30.39 7.86 6.11
CA LEU A 117 30.02 9.29 6.16
C LEU A 117 30.06 9.97 4.77
N GLY A 118 30.14 9.19 3.68
CA GLY A 118 30.10 9.72 2.34
C GLY A 118 31.44 10.19 1.77
N PRO A 119 31.43 10.95 0.64
CA PRO A 119 30.23 11.51 0.00
C PRO A 119 29.29 10.44 -0.57
N TYR A 120 28.00 10.66 -0.41
CA TYR A 120 26.96 9.79 -0.95
C TYR A 120 26.49 10.30 -2.32
N VAL A 121 26.27 9.39 -3.26
CA VAL A 121 25.70 9.66 -4.58
C VAL A 121 24.37 8.90 -4.75
N LEU A 122 23.44 9.49 -5.49
CA LEU A 122 22.15 8.86 -5.77
C LEU A 122 22.36 7.55 -6.53
N ALA A 123 21.85 6.43 -6.01
CA ALA A 123 21.87 5.15 -6.72
C ALA A 123 21.01 5.21 -7.99
N LYS A 124 21.26 4.32 -8.96
CA LYS A 124 20.47 4.29 -10.19
C LYS A 124 19.05 3.77 -9.93
N ASN A 125 18.92 2.77 -9.04
CA ASN A 125 17.61 2.27 -8.68
C ASN A 125 16.93 3.19 -7.63
N ASN A 126 16.11 4.13 -8.09
CA ASN A 126 15.33 5.04 -7.26
C ASN A 126 13.95 5.32 -7.87
N PRO A 127 12.90 5.37 -7.00
CA PRO A 127 12.92 5.06 -5.56
C PRO A 127 13.25 3.58 -5.31
N TYR A 128 13.94 3.24 -4.21
CA TYR A 128 14.31 1.85 -3.90
C TYR A 128 13.10 0.98 -3.51
N SER A 129 12.30 1.46 -2.58
CA SER A 129 11.06 0.82 -2.14
C SER A 129 9.89 1.76 -2.42
N TYR A 130 8.97 1.34 -3.30
CA TYR A 130 7.91 2.22 -3.78
C TYR A 130 6.71 1.41 -4.29
N LYS A 131 5.62 1.44 -3.54
CA LYS A 131 4.38 0.72 -3.85
C LYS A 131 3.18 1.66 -3.81
N PRO A 132 2.96 2.46 -4.88
CA PRO A 132 1.89 3.47 -4.90
C PRO A 132 0.49 2.89 -5.15
N GLY A 133 0.38 1.66 -5.67
CA GLY A 133 -0.87 0.98 -6.02
C GLY A 133 -1.06 -0.36 -5.32
N GLY A 134 -2.12 -1.07 -5.73
CA GLY A 134 -2.60 -2.29 -5.08
C GLY A 134 -3.46 -2.00 -3.86
N PHE A 135 -3.88 -3.04 -3.16
CA PHE A 135 -4.79 -2.94 -2.01
C PHE A 135 -4.18 -2.15 -0.84
N LEU A 136 -2.92 -2.42 -0.50
CA LEU A 136 -2.17 -1.78 0.58
C LEU A 136 -1.00 -0.97 0.00
N PRO A 137 -1.21 0.30 -0.36
CA PRO A 137 -0.14 1.15 -0.88
C PRO A 137 0.77 1.69 0.24
N GLY A 138 1.91 2.25 -0.18
CA GLY A 138 2.94 2.77 0.70
C GLY A 138 3.99 1.73 1.02
N ALA A 139 5.24 2.15 1.22
CA ALA A 139 6.37 1.27 1.46
C ALA A 139 7.59 2.00 2.03
N GLY A 140 7.40 3.06 2.80
CA GLY A 140 8.47 3.90 3.31
C GLY A 140 8.88 3.64 4.76
N HIS A 141 9.96 4.28 5.21
CA HIS A 141 10.58 4.17 6.53
C HIS A 141 10.98 2.73 6.83
N GLY A 142 11.66 2.12 5.87
CA GLY A 142 11.97 0.71 5.90
C GLY A 142 13.37 0.39 6.40
N SER A 143 13.61 -0.90 6.51
CA SER A 143 14.88 -1.51 6.83
C SER A 143 15.12 -2.71 5.95
N THR A 144 16.32 -2.84 5.42
CA THR A 144 16.73 -4.01 4.63
C THR A 144 17.61 -4.91 5.48
N MET A 145 17.34 -6.19 5.49
CA MET A 145 18.08 -7.18 6.27
C MET A 145 18.38 -8.42 5.43
N GLU A 146 19.43 -9.12 5.78
CA GLU A 146 19.76 -10.45 5.29
C GLU A 146 19.38 -11.48 6.37
N ASP A 147 18.66 -12.54 5.99
CA ASP A 147 18.29 -13.61 6.91
C ASP A 147 19.41 -14.64 7.05
N ALA A 148 19.21 -15.65 7.89
CA ALA A 148 20.20 -16.68 8.18
C ALA A 148 20.58 -17.52 6.95
N ASP A 149 19.74 -17.56 5.94
CA ASP A 149 19.94 -18.31 4.67
C ASP A 149 20.61 -17.46 3.59
N GLY A 150 20.90 -16.17 3.89
CA GLY A 150 21.51 -15.21 2.97
C GLY A 150 20.51 -14.53 2.03
N SER A 151 19.22 -14.73 2.24
CA SER A 151 18.19 -14.03 1.48
C SER A 151 17.98 -12.61 2.02
N VAL A 152 17.81 -11.65 1.12
CA VAL A 152 17.64 -10.25 1.49
C VAL A 152 16.15 -9.89 1.48
N TRP A 153 15.72 -9.22 2.53
CA TRP A 153 14.35 -8.80 2.73
C TRP A 153 14.28 -7.32 3.08
N HIS A 154 13.25 -6.66 2.59
CA HIS A 154 12.91 -5.29 2.97
C HIS A 154 11.62 -5.27 3.77
N ILE A 155 11.65 -4.58 4.91
CA ILE A 155 10.48 -4.37 5.77
C ILE A 155 10.21 -2.87 5.80
N SER A 156 8.97 -2.48 5.55
CA SER A 156 8.57 -1.07 5.66
C SER A 156 7.09 -0.91 6.03
N THR A 157 6.64 0.32 6.14
CA THR A 157 5.28 0.61 6.57
C THR A 157 4.32 0.67 5.40
N MET A 158 3.13 0.08 5.57
CA MET A 158 2.03 0.14 4.62
C MET A 158 0.85 0.93 5.19
N ARG A 159 0.04 1.49 4.30
CA ARG A 159 -1.20 2.19 4.64
C ARG A 159 -2.25 1.23 5.17
N ILE A 160 -3.15 1.71 6.00
CA ILE A 160 -4.30 0.96 6.50
C ILE A 160 -5.62 1.62 6.06
N CYS A 161 -6.75 0.96 6.35
CA CYS A 161 -8.08 1.47 6.04
C CYS A 161 -8.33 2.89 6.58
N LYS A 162 -7.78 3.21 7.71
CA LYS A 162 -8.02 4.47 8.40
C LYS A 162 -7.29 5.66 7.79
N ASN A 163 -7.94 6.81 7.80
CA ASN A 163 -7.35 8.09 7.41
C ASN A 163 -6.48 8.71 8.51
N HIS A 164 -5.66 7.91 9.17
CA HIS A 164 -4.76 8.38 10.22
C HIS A 164 -3.29 8.19 9.83
N ASN A 165 -2.46 9.21 10.13
CA ASN A 165 -1.07 9.24 9.66
C ASN A 165 -0.15 8.28 10.39
N PHE A 166 -0.51 7.85 11.62
CA PHE A 166 0.37 7.08 12.49
C PHE A 166 -0.05 5.63 12.68
N GLU A 167 -1.20 5.21 12.20
CA GLU A 167 -1.56 3.80 12.13
C GLU A 167 -1.14 3.20 10.81
N ARG A 168 -0.28 2.19 10.86
CA ARG A 168 0.32 1.55 9.70
C ARG A 168 0.50 0.07 9.94
N ARG A 169 0.64 -0.70 8.86
CA ARG A 169 0.99 -2.12 8.90
C ARG A 169 2.42 -2.30 8.42
N ILE A 170 3.00 -3.43 8.75
CA ILE A 170 4.31 -3.85 8.26
C ILE A 170 4.11 -4.64 6.99
N GLY A 171 4.78 -4.23 5.92
CA GLY A 171 4.99 -5.01 4.71
C GLY A 171 6.36 -5.67 4.71
N LEU A 172 6.45 -6.88 4.16
CA LEU A 172 7.69 -7.62 3.95
C LEU A 172 7.79 -7.95 2.46
N TRP A 173 8.91 -7.63 1.85
CA TRP A 173 9.16 -7.89 0.43
C TRP A 173 10.53 -8.51 0.19
N PRO A 174 10.66 -9.38 -0.83
CA PRO A 174 11.95 -9.86 -1.27
C PRO A 174 12.76 -8.70 -1.85
N ALA A 175 14.04 -8.67 -1.51
CA ALA A 175 15.01 -7.68 -1.94
C ALA A 175 16.33 -8.34 -2.31
N GLY A 176 17.29 -7.58 -2.80
CA GLY A 176 18.60 -8.12 -3.13
C GLY A 176 19.52 -7.09 -3.77
N TYR A 177 20.70 -7.57 -4.11
CA TYR A 177 21.68 -6.82 -4.89
C TYR A 177 21.84 -7.52 -6.23
N ASP A 178 21.71 -6.78 -7.33
CA ASP A 178 21.92 -7.35 -8.65
C ASP A 178 23.42 -7.51 -9.00
N ALA A 179 23.72 -8.03 -10.18
CA ALA A 179 25.09 -8.28 -10.61
C ALA A 179 25.96 -6.99 -10.71
N ASP A 180 25.33 -5.82 -10.87
CA ASP A 180 26.01 -4.52 -10.90
C ASP A 180 26.07 -3.87 -9.51
N GLY A 181 25.55 -4.52 -8.47
CA GLY A 181 25.48 -4.02 -7.10
C GLY A 181 24.33 -3.03 -6.87
N GLU A 182 23.34 -2.94 -7.75
CA GLU A 182 22.16 -2.12 -7.47
C GLU A 182 21.24 -2.85 -6.47
N LEU A 183 20.87 -2.15 -5.41
CA LEU A 183 19.90 -2.66 -4.43
C LEU A 183 18.49 -2.58 -5.02
N PHE A 184 17.75 -3.69 -5.02
CA PHE A 184 16.37 -3.75 -5.50
C PHE A 184 15.39 -4.29 -4.44
N CYS A 185 14.09 -3.99 -4.62
CA CYS A 185 13.00 -4.51 -3.82
C CYS A 185 11.83 -4.89 -4.75
N ASN A 186 11.40 -6.15 -4.72
CA ASN A 186 10.26 -6.58 -5.52
C ASN A 186 8.95 -6.38 -4.77
N GLN A 187 8.11 -5.45 -5.24
CA GLN A 187 6.81 -5.11 -4.65
C GLN A 187 5.63 -5.36 -5.60
N ARG A 188 5.83 -6.06 -6.72
CA ARG A 188 4.82 -6.24 -7.80
C ARG A 188 3.49 -6.75 -7.29
N TYR A 189 3.50 -7.77 -6.46
CA TYR A 189 2.31 -8.38 -5.85
C TYR A 189 2.47 -8.39 -4.33
N GLY A 190 3.04 -7.32 -3.77
CA GLY A 190 3.52 -7.29 -2.41
C GLY A 190 2.46 -7.31 -1.31
N ASP A 191 1.17 -7.24 -1.66
CA ASP A 191 0.03 -7.42 -0.77
C ASP A 191 -0.80 -8.69 -1.07
N TRP A 192 -0.24 -9.60 -1.88
CA TRP A 192 -0.79 -10.92 -2.16
C TRP A 192 -0.11 -11.99 -1.29
N PRO A 193 -0.72 -13.17 -1.11
CA PRO A 193 -0.06 -14.27 -0.42
C PRO A 193 1.27 -14.63 -1.08
N MET A 194 2.31 -14.79 -0.27
CA MET A 194 3.67 -15.06 -0.73
C MET A 194 4.12 -16.46 -0.29
N ASP A 195 4.72 -17.22 -1.22
CA ASP A 195 5.53 -18.38 -0.90
C ASP A 195 6.97 -17.94 -0.60
N LEU A 196 7.35 -17.93 0.67
CA LEU A 196 8.66 -17.46 1.12
C LEU A 196 9.80 -18.35 0.60
N GLU A 197 9.59 -19.68 0.48
CA GLU A 197 10.61 -20.59 -0.02
C GLU A 197 10.87 -20.38 -1.53
N LYS A 198 9.84 -20.07 -2.28
CA LYS A 198 9.95 -19.70 -3.69
C LYS A 198 10.68 -18.37 -3.86
N LEU A 199 10.33 -17.37 -3.07
CA LEU A 199 10.94 -16.03 -3.12
C LEU A 199 12.39 -16.01 -2.62
N ARG A 200 12.79 -16.91 -1.72
CA ARG A 200 14.19 -17.11 -1.36
C ARG A 200 15.04 -17.59 -2.53
N ARG A 201 14.48 -18.44 -3.37
CA ARG A 201 15.18 -18.97 -4.57
C ARG A 201 15.18 -17.99 -5.73
N ASP A 202 14.08 -17.28 -5.91
CA ASP A 202 13.89 -16.27 -6.94
C ASP A 202 13.08 -15.09 -6.38
N PRO A 203 13.74 -13.97 -6.01
CA PRO A 203 13.05 -12.80 -5.47
C PRO A 203 12.09 -12.14 -6.45
N TRP A 204 12.10 -12.53 -7.74
CA TRP A 204 11.21 -12.04 -8.78
C TRP A 204 10.10 -13.03 -9.17
N ALA A 205 9.99 -14.15 -8.46
CA ALA A 205 8.96 -15.15 -8.74
C ALA A 205 7.55 -14.56 -8.67
N ASN A 206 6.71 -14.93 -9.63
CA ASN A 206 5.30 -14.55 -9.65
C ASN A 206 4.52 -15.33 -8.56
N PRO A 207 3.41 -14.77 -8.03
CA PRO A 207 2.54 -15.48 -7.09
C PRO A 207 1.95 -16.74 -7.74
N ASP A 208 1.69 -17.76 -6.91
CA ASP A 208 1.05 -19.01 -7.36
C ASP A 208 -0.47 -18.90 -7.37
N TRP A 209 -1.03 -18.04 -6.54
CA TRP A 209 -2.47 -17.80 -6.40
C TRP A 209 -2.84 -16.42 -6.88
N MET A 210 -3.82 -16.36 -7.76
CA MET A 210 -4.31 -15.14 -8.37
C MET A 210 -5.45 -14.53 -7.55
N LEU A 211 -5.68 -13.22 -7.69
CA LEU A 211 -6.80 -12.53 -7.08
C LEU A 211 -8.11 -12.91 -7.78
N LEU A 212 -9.04 -13.52 -7.03
CA LEU A 212 -10.33 -13.99 -7.53
C LEU A 212 -11.49 -13.04 -7.21
N SER A 213 -11.29 -12.14 -6.23
CA SER A 213 -12.38 -11.35 -5.63
C SER A 213 -12.56 -9.97 -6.22
N HIS A 214 -11.66 -9.48 -7.08
CA HIS A 214 -11.81 -8.12 -7.62
C HIS A 214 -13.11 -7.99 -8.42
N GLY A 215 -13.96 -7.03 -8.05
CA GLY A 215 -15.25 -6.81 -8.69
C GLY A 215 -16.30 -7.90 -8.44
N ALA A 216 -15.99 -8.92 -7.62
CA ALA A 216 -16.95 -9.96 -7.24
C ALA A 216 -18.18 -9.34 -6.58
N LYS A 217 -19.37 -9.85 -6.91
CA LYS A 217 -20.63 -9.33 -6.38
C LYS A 217 -20.72 -9.54 -4.86
N ALA A 218 -20.81 -8.45 -4.12
CA ALA A 218 -20.96 -8.48 -2.66
C ALA A 218 -22.42 -8.34 -2.23
N THR A 219 -22.78 -9.05 -1.16
CA THR A 219 -24.05 -8.93 -0.46
C THR A 219 -23.82 -8.95 1.05
N ALA A 220 -24.66 -8.26 1.81
CA ALA A 220 -24.49 -8.17 3.27
C ALA A 220 -25.82 -8.35 4.01
N SER A 221 -25.77 -8.74 5.28
CA SER A 221 -26.92 -8.84 6.17
C SER A 221 -27.61 -7.49 6.37
N SER A 222 -26.85 -6.43 6.43
CA SER A 222 -27.31 -5.04 6.52
C SER A 222 -26.21 -4.09 6.07
N THR A 223 -26.55 -2.83 5.79
CA THR A 223 -25.61 -1.79 5.38
C THR A 223 -26.00 -0.49 6.06
N ALA A 224 -25.01 0.20 6.64
CA ALA A 224 -25.20 1.52 7.23
C ALA A 224 -25.53 2.56 6.16
N GLU A 225 -26.28 3.59 6.56
CA GLU A 225 -26.46 4.75 5.71
C GLU A 225 -25.13 5.48 5.48
N LYS A 226 -24.97 6.08 4.30
CA LYS A 226 -23.80 6.90 3.99
C LYS A 226 -23.63 8.02 4.99
N LYS A 227 -22.38 8.31 5.35
CA LYS A 227 -22.03 9.39 6.27
C LYS A 227 -21.59 10.64 5.50
N VAL A 228 -22.28 11.74 5.72
CA VAL A 228 -21.86 13.06 5.21
C VAL A 228 -20.95 13.72 6.24
N ILE A 229 -19.75 14.11 5.83
CA ILE A 229 -18.78 14.79 6.71
C ILE A 229 -19.02 16.28 6.59
N THR A 230 -19.58 16.87 7.65
CA THR A 230 -19.88 18.31 7.73
C THR A 230 -18.89 19.09 8.57
N ASP A 231 -17.91 18.42 9.18
CA ASP A 231 -16.97 19.05 10.10
C ASP A 231 -15.87 19.81 9.35
N ALA A 232 -15.96 21.13 9.35
CA ALA A 232 -14.97 22.04 8.79
C ALA A 232 -13.57 21.89 9.44
N ALA A 233 -13.48 21.46 10.71
CA ALA A 233 -12.21 21.27 11.40
C ALA A 233 -11.51 19.98 10.91
N ALA A 234 -12.23 18.91 10.68
CA ALA A 234 -11.70 17.69 10.09
C ALA A 234 -11.21 17.92 8.66
N THR A 235 -11.94 18.75 7.89
CA THR A 235 -11.56 19.16 6.52
C THR A 235 -10.34 20.10 6.54
N ALA A 236 -10.25 21.02 7.50
CA ALA A 236 -9.14 21.97 7.62
C ALA A 236 -7.81 21.30 8.01
N LEU A 237 -7.85 20.20 8.74
CA LEU A 237 -6.67 19.41 9.08
C LEU A 237 -6.26 18.42 7.95
N GLY A 238 -6.96 18.43 6.81
CA GLY A 238 -6.69 17.58 5.67
C GLY A 238 -6.94 16.08 5.93
N LYS A 239 -7.62 15.77 7.02
CA LYS A 239 -7.92 14.39 7.41
C LYS A 239 -8.98 13.74 6.53
N PHE A 240 -9.91 14.54 5.98
CA PHE A 240 -10.97 14.04 5.09
C PHE A 240 -11.17 14.98 3.90
N ARG A 241 -10.90 14.47 2.71
CA ARG A 241 -11.30 15.10 1.45
C ARG A 241 -12.61 14.55 0.91
N ILE A 242 -13.11 13.52 1.57
CA ILE A 242 -14.31 12.82 1.19
C ILE A 242 -15.44 13.54 1.93
N ASN A 243 -16.29 14.24 1.20
CA ASN A 243 -17.50 14.87 1.76
C ASN A 243 -18.55 13.83 2.15
N GLU A 244 -18.39 12.59 1.70
CA GLU A 244 -19.31 11.51 1.92
C GLU A 244 -18.58 10.18 1.99
N ILE A 245 -18.89 9.35 2.98
CA ILE A 245 -18.40 7.98 3.09
C ILE A 245 -19.57 7.05 2.71
N SER A 246 -19.37 6.26 1.66
CA SER A 246 -20.27 5.15 1.30
C SER A 246 -19.81 3.89 2.03
N TYR A 247 -20.76 3.12 2.56
CA TYR A 247 -20.54 1.85 3.24
C TYR A 247 -21.02 0.67 2.39
N ASP A 248 -21.00 0.83 1.06
CA ASP A 248 -21.48 -0.18 0.12
C ASP A 248 -20.79 -1.54 0.33
N PRO A 249 -21.54 -2.66 0.34
CA PRO A 249 -20.94 -3.99 0.38
C PRO A 249 -19.85 -4.22 -0.69
N GLN A 250 -19.96 -3.59 -1.85
CA GLN A 250 -19.02 -3.74 -2.95
C GLN A 250 -17.59 -3.22 -2.62
N ASN A 251 -17.47 -2.37 -1.61
CA ASN A 251 -16.18 -1.85 -1.13
C ASN A 251 -15.23 -2.94 -0.61
N VAL A 252 -15.71 -4.15 -0.29
CA VAL A 252 -14.83 -5.23 0.18
C VAL A 252 -14.07 -5.96 -0.93
N SER A 253 -14.40 -5.66 -2.21
CA SER A 253 -13.83 -6.27 -3.42
C SER A 253 -13.34 -5.26 -4.46
N ASP A 254 -13.20 -3.98 -4.09
CA ASP A 254 -12.74 -2.90 -4.96
C ASP A 254 -11.20 -2.70 -4.96
N GLU A 255 -10.47 -3.51 -4.18
CA GLU A 255 -9.02 -3.41 -4.00
C GLU A 255 -8.53 -2.05 -3.49
N ASN A 256 -9.34 -1.41 -2.64
CA ASN A 256 -8.99 -0.16 -1.98
C ASN A 256 -9.15 -0.27 -0.46
N VAL A 257 -8.06 -0.34 0.27
CA VAL A 257 -8.07 -0.46 1.73
C VAL A 257 -8.79 0.70 2.45
N GLN A 258 -8.97 1.83 1.79
CA GLN A 258 -9.57 3.04 2.37
C GLN A 258 -11.09 3.16 2.16
N THR A 259 -11.69 2.19 1.50
CA THR A 259 -13.14 2.01 1.41
C THR A 259 -13.55 0.80 2.25
N TRP A 260 -14.77 0.77 2.78
CA TRP A 260 -15.22 -0.36 3.59
C TRP A 260 -16.73 -0.50 3.60
N TRP A 261 -17.19 -1.72 3.78
CA TRP A 261 -18.54 -2.00 4.19
C TRP A 261 -18.69 -1.79 5.71
N LYS A 262 -19.84 -1.27 6.13
CA LYS A 262 -20.25 -1.18 7.53
C LYS A 262 -21.69 -1.66 7.67
N ALA A 263 -21.94 -2.52 8.65
CA ALA A 263 -23.30 -2.97 8.99
C ALA A 263 -24.16 -1.81 9.52
N ASP A 264 -25.47 -1.90 9.38
CA ASP A 264 -26.41 -0.98 10.00
C ASP A 264 -26.30 -1.08 11.54
N PRO A 265 -25.92 -0.03 12.27
CA PRO A 265 -25.75 -0.06 13.72
C PRO A 265 -27.02 -0.49 14.47
N GLN A 266 -28.21 -0.17 13.95
CA GLN A 266 -29.48 -0.55 14.58
C GLN A 266 -29.75 -2.04 14.45
N LYS A 267 -29.39 -2.66 13.33
CA LYS A 267 -29.54 -4.08 13.09
C LYS A 267 -28.39 -4.90 13.68
N ALA A 268 -27.22 -4.32 13.84
CA ALA A 268 -26.06 -4.97 14.43
C ALA A 268 -26.19 -5.14 15.96
N SER A 269 -27.04 -4.34 16.61
CA SER A 269 -27.25 -4.46 18.06
C SER A 269 -27.82 -5.82 18.43
N GLY A 270 -26.98 -6.65 19.08
CA GLY A 270 -27.34 -7.99 19.56
C GLY A 270 -27.44 -9.09 18.48
N SER A 271 -26.98 -8.84 17.26
CA SER A 271 -26.95 -9.85 16.19
C SER A 271 -25.66 -9.81 15.39
N SER A 272 -25.15 -11.00 15.04
CA SER A 272 -24.01 -11.13 14.13
C SER A 272 -24.35 -10.57 12.75
N GLN A 273 -23.39 -9.88 12.15
CA GLN A 273 -23.53 -9.33 10.80
C GLN A 273 -22.58 -10.05 9.85
N TRP A 274 -23.00 -10.21 8.61
CA TRP A 274 -22.20 -10.90 7.60
C TRP A 274 -22.10 -10.13 6.29
N ILE A 275 -21.02 -10.39 5.58
CA ILE A 275 -20.76 -9.98 4.20
C ILE A 275 -20.35 -11.21 3.40
N SER A 276 -20.83 -11.33 2.16
CA SER A 276 -20.56 -12.48 1.28
C SER A 276 -20.22 -12.02 -0.12
N LEU A 277 -19.28 -12.73 -0.75
CA LEU A 277 -18.89 -12.57 -2.15
C LEU A 277 -19.41 -13.74 -2.99
N ASP A 278 -19.87 -13.46 -4.20
CA ASP A 278 -20.11 -14.42 -5.28
C ASP A 278 -18.99 -14.26 -6.33
N LEU A 279 -18.10 -15.23 -6.45
CA LEU A 279 -17.00 -15.25 -7.42
C LEU A 279 -17.49 -15.50 -8.86
N GLY A 280 -18.82 -15.69 -9.05
CA GLY A 280 -19.44 -15.92 -10.37
C GLY A 280 -19.32 -17.36 -10.88
N LYS A 281 -18.29 -18.09 -10.50
CA LYS A 281 -18.02 -19.49 -10.86
C LYS A 281 -17.34 -20.23 -9.70
N ILE A 282 -17.30 -21.55 -9.75
CA ILE A 282 -16.51 -22.34 -8.81
C ILE A 282 -15.02 -22.18 -9.18
N CYS A 283 -14.23 -21.76 -8.18
CA CYS A 283 -12.80 -21.58 -8.29
C CYS A 283 -12.06 -22.53 -7.32
N ASP A 284 -10.79 -22.74 -7.56
CA ASP A 284 -9.85 -23.35 -6.60
C ASP A 284 -9.35 -22.26 -5.68
N VAL A 285 -10.01 -22.08 -4.52
CA VAL A 285 -9.65 -21.07 -3.53
C VAL A 285 -8.58 -21.65 -2.61
N HIS A 286 -7.47 -20.93 -2.44
CA HIS A 286 -6.36 -21.35 -1.57
C HIS A 286 -6.12 -20.41 -0.40
N ALA A 287 -6.49 -19.14 -0.53
CA ALA A 287 -6.35 -18.18 0.57
C ALA A 287 -7.48 -17.16 0.58
N VAL A 288 -7.82 -16.72 1.80
CA VAL A 288 -8.73 -15.60 2.04
C VAL A 288 -8.06 -14.64 3.01
N GLN A 289 -7.83 -13.42 2.57
CA GLN A 289 -7.32 -12.33 3.38
C GLN A 289 -8.47 -11.47 3.86
N LEU A 290 -8.52 -11.27 5.18
CA LEU A 290 -9.50 -10.42 5.85
C LEU A 290 -8.83 -9.12 6.27
N ASN A 291 -9.47 -8.00 6.01
CA ASN A 291 -9.00 -6.69 6.49
C ASN A 291 -10.18 -5.93 7.08
N PHE A 292 -10.17 -5.78 8.41
CA PHE A 292 -11.21 -5.04 9.11
C PHE A 292 -10.92 -3.54 9.03
N ALA A 293 -11.98 -2.75 8.85
CA ALA A 293 -11.89 -1.31 8.97
C ALA A 293 -11.95 -0.89 10.45
N ASP A 294 -11.38 0.26 10.75
CA ASP A 294 -11.55 0.94 12.03
C ASP A 294 -12.46 2.16 11.82
N ASP A 295 -13.74 2.03 12.06
CA ASP A 295 -14.71 3.10 11.88
C ASP A 295 -15.45 3.39 13.19
N ASP A 296 -15.39 4.65 13.60
CA ASP A 296 -16.03 5.15 14.82
C ASP A 296 -15.51 4.46 16.10
N LEU A 297 -14.19 4.23 16.16
CA LEU A 297 -13.53 3.75 17.37
C LEU A 297 -13.72 4.77 18.50
N ARG A 298 -13.95 4.28 19.72
CA ARG A 298 -14.10 5.08 20.93
C ARG A 298 -13.24 4.52 22.05
N PRO A 299 -11.89 4.53 21.90
CA PRO A 299 -11.01 4.05 22.95
C PRO A 299 -11.14 4.91 24.21
N GLU A 300 -11.00 4.31 25.38
CA GLU A 300 -10.84 5.03 26.63
C GLU A 300 -9.44 5.63 26.70
N LEU A 301 -9.35 6.95 26.54
CA LEU A 301 -8.08 7.68 26.61
C LEU A 301 -7.83 8.21 28.02
N PRO A 302 -6.55 8.25 28.50
CA PRO A 302 -6.18 8.92 29.73
C PRO A 302 -6.63 10.39 29.75
N GLU A 303 -7.07 10.88 30.91
CA GLU A 303 -7.61 12.26 31.07
C GLU A 303 -6.60 13.36 30.73
N GLU A 304 -5.29 13.07 30.87
CA GLU A 304 -4.21 13.98 30.54
C GLU A 304 -4.02 14.26 29.05
N PHE A 305 -4.66 13.48 28.17
CA PHE A 305 -4.62 13.71 26.73
C PHE A 305 -5.62 14.78 26.31
N GLY A 306 -5.16 16.03 26.25
CA GLY A 306 -5.95 17.20 25.82
C GLY A 306 -6.40 17.22 24.35
N LEU A 307 -6.10 16.17 23.57
CA LEU A 307 -6.48 15.98 22.17
C LEU A 307 -7.54 14.86 22.01
N ARG A 308 -8.32 14.61 23.04
CA ARG A 308 -9.26 13.50 23.14
C ARG A 308 -10.16 13.33 21.90
N ASP A 309 -10.75 14.42 21.43
CA ASP A 309 -11.67 14.37 20.28
C ASP A 309 -10.98 14.04 18.95
N ALA A 310 -9.71 14.42 18.80
CA ALA A 310 -8.93 14.13 17.60
C ALA A 310 -8.43 12.69 17.55
N LEU A 311 -8.26 12.06 18.71
CA LEU A 311 -7.73 10.69 18.85
C LEU A 311 -8.81 9.61 19.02
N MET A 312 -10.08 10.00 19.23
CA MET A 312 -11.19 9.07 19.49
C MET A 312 -11.52 8.12 18.34
N GLN A 313 -10.92 8.27 17.18
CA GLN A 313 -11.13 7.39 16.03
C GLN A 313 -9.91 6.51 15.74
N GLU A 314 -8.94 6.45 16.64
CA GLU A 314 -7.69 5.75 16.44
C GLU A 314 -7.58 4.58 17.41
N ARG A 315 -6.89 3.51 16.98
CA ARG A 315 -6.48 2.47 17.90
C ARG A 315 -5.49 3.04 18.89
N TRP A 316 -5.72 2.76 20.16
CA TRP A 316 -4.83 3.16 21.22
C TRP A 316 -4.12 1.94 21.78
N ILE A 317 -2.84 2.08 22.14
CA ILE A 317 -2.12 1.06 22.90
C ILE A 317 -2.59 1.18 24.35
N ASP A 318 -3.69 0.53 24.68
CA ASP A 318 -4.22 0.47 26.03
C ASP A 318 -3.91 -0.89 26.70
N ARG A 319 -4.26 -1.01 27.98
CA ARG A 319 -4.08 -2.23 28.74
C ARG A 319 -5.29 -3.16 28.68
N THR A 320 -6.37 -2.73 28.06
CA THR A 320 -7.60 -3.50 27.93
C THR A 320 -7.48 -4.40 26.70
N PRO A 321 -7.46 -5.73 26.87
CA PRO A 321 -7.40 -6.63 25.73
C PRO A 321 -8.62 -6.43 24.82
N GLN A 322 -8.36 -6.15 23.56
CA GLN A 322 -9.39 -6.07 22.51
C GLN A 322 -9.46 -7.42 21.78
N LYS A 323 -10.59 -7.68 21.12
CA LYS A 323 -10.83 -8.94 20.42
C LYS A 323 -11.43 -8.68 19.06
N THR A 324 -10.96 -9.47 18.08
CA THR A 324 -11.54 -9.53 16.74
C THR A 324 -12.08 -10.95 16.53
N ARG A 325 -13.41 -11.11 16.49
CA ARG A 325 -14.09 -12.41 16.46
C ARG A 325 -14.97 -12.57 15.22
N TRP A 326 -14.79 -13.69 14.54
CA TRP A 326 -15.47 -13.93 13.28
C TRP A 326 -15.52 -15.42 12.92
N LEU A 327 -16.38 -15.73 11.93
CA LEU A 327 -16.47 -17.03 11.25
C LEU A 327 -16.33 -16.79 9.74
N LEU A 328 -15.41 -17.49 9.10
CA LEU A 328 -15.24 -17.53 7.64
C LEU A 328 -15.79 -18.85 7.12
N GLU A 329 -16.67 -18.77 6.12
CA GLU A 329 -17.33 -19.91 5.50
C GLU A 329 -17.20 -19.85 3.98
N GLY A 330 -17.18 -21.02 3.33
CA GLY A 330 -17.22 -21.17 1.89
C GLY A 330 -18.40 -22.05 1.45
N SER A 331 -18.85 -21.86 0.21
CA SER A 331 -19.90 -22.67 -0.40
C SER A 331 -19.74 -22.76 -1.92
N GLU A 332 -20.11 -23.91 -2.49
CA GLU A 332 -20.19 -24.08 -3.96
C GLU A 332 -21.51 -23.56 -4.52
N ASN A 333 -22.62 -23.66 -3.77
CA ASN A 333 -23.99 -23.43 -4.25
C ASN A 333 -24.72 -22.27 -3.54
N GLY A 334 -24.12 -21.65 -2.53
CA GLY A 334 -24.70 -20.55 -1.76
C GLY A 334 -25.71 -20.97 -0.69
N THR A 335 -25.95 -22.27 -0.51
CA THR A 335 -26.90 -22.84 0.49
C THR A 335 -26.19 -23.70 1.51
N ASP A 336 -25.30 -24.56 1.09
CA ASP A 336 -24.54 -25.47 1.93
C ASP A 336 -23.18 -24.82 2.25
N TRP A 337 -23.01 -24.42 3.48
CA TRP A 337 -21.84 -23.68 3.96
C TRP A 337 -20.94 -24.57 4.82
N MET A 338 -19.65 -24.51 4.54
CA MET A 338 -18.62 -25.16 5.35
C MET A 338 -17.74 -24.09 6.03
N ALA A 339 -17.38 -24.30 7.28
CA ALA A 339 -16.45 -23.43 7.97
C ALA A 339 -15.03 -23.63 7.41
N LEU A 340 -14.42 -22.54 6.94
CA LEU A 340 -13.00 -22.50 6.54
C LEU A 340 -12.13 -22.16 7.75
N CYS A 341 -12.60 -21.22 8.58
CA CYS A 341 -11.93 -20.84 9.82
C CYS A 341 -12.93 -20.26 10.81
N ASP A 342 -12.88 -20.70 12.08
CA ASP A 342 -13.74 -20.22 13.17
C ASP A 342 -12.90 -19.56 14.27
N LYS A 343 -12.93 -18.24 14.31
CA LYS A 343 -12.29 -17.41 15.36
C LYS A 343 -13.31 -16.72 16.29
N ARG A 344 -14.52 -17.24 16.41
CA ARG A 344 -15.55 -16.68 17.33
C ARG A 344 -15.18 -16.75 18.80
N GLN A 345 -14.17 -17.52 19.17
CA GLN A 345 -13.62 -17.62 20.53
C GLN A 345 -12.22 -17.02 20.65
N ALA A 346 -11.75 -16.24 19.66
CA ALA A 346 -10.45 -15.59 19.72
C ALA A 346 -10.36 -14.59 20.89
N GLU A 347 -9.19 -14.53 21.51
CA GLU A 347 -8.89 -13.62 22.62
C GLU A 347 -7.87 -12.53 22.20
N THR A 348 -7.60 -12.44 20.90
CA THR A 348 -6.63 -11.49 20.30
C THR A 348 -7.33 -10.51 19.39
N ASP A 349 -6.76 -9.31 19.29
CA ASP A 349 -7.12 -8.31 18.30
C ASP A 349 -6.22 -8.46 17.06
N LEU A 350 -6.83 -8.88 15.95
CA LEU A 350 -6.16 -8.98 14.64
C LEU A 350 -6.96 -8.16 13.61
N PRO A 351 -6.53 -6.93 13.32
CA PRO A 351 -7.22 -6.06 12.35
C PRO A 351 -7.14 -6.57 10.91
N HIS A 352 -6.26 -7.52 10.63
CA HIS A 352 -6.19 -8.27 9.38
C HIS A 352 -5.74 -9.70 9.68
N ASP A 353 -6.16 -10.63 8.83
CA ASP A 353 -5.84 -12.04 8.98
C ASP A 353 -5.76 -12.72 7.62
N LEU A 354 -5.03 -13.84 7.55
CA LEU A 354 -4.91 -14.66 6.35
C LEU A 354 -5.26 -16.11 6.71
N VAL A 355 -6.27 -16.65 6.06
CA VAL A 355 -6.64 -18.07 6.12
C VAL A 355 -6.18 -18.72 4.83
N ALA A 356 -5.27 -19.69 4.91
CA ALA A 356 -4.71 -20.37 3.75
C ALA A 356 -4.81 -21.88 3.87
N SER A 357 -4.89 -22.57 2.73
CA SER A 357 -4.87 -24.02 2.59
C SER A 357 -4.09 -24.42 1.35
N GLU A 358 -3.10 -25.29 1.51
CA GLU A 358 -2.35 -25.86 0.39
C GLU A 358 -3.22 -26.73 -0.49
N ASP A 359 -4.13 -27.53 0.10
CA ASP A 359 -5.08 -28.39 -0.63
C ASP A 359 -6.18 -27.58 -1.32
N GLY A 360 -6.43 -26.34 -0.87
CA GLY A 360 -7.48 -25.48 -1.38
C GLY A 360 -8.90 -25.95 -1.11
N TRP A 361 -9.86 -25.18 -1.61
CA TRP A 361 -11.30 -25.41 -1.51
C TRP A 361 -11.97 -25.12 -2.85
N LYS A 362 -12.89 -25.95 -3.29
CA LYS A 362 -13.77 -25.65 -4.44
C LYS A 362 -14.91 -24.75 -3.98
N LEU A 363 -14.86 -23.47 -4.31
CA LEU A 363 -15.83 -22.49 -3.82
C LEU A 363 -16.28 -21.52 -4.93
N ARG A 364 -17.55 -21.15 -4.89
CA ARG A 364 -18.08 -19.99 -5.59
C ARG A 364 -18.41 -18.84 -4.62
N TYR A 365 -18.80 -19.16 -3.41
CA TYR A 365 -19.22 -18.17 -2.42
C TYR A 365 -18.30 -18.20 -1.22
N VAL A 366 -17.94 -17.00 -0.73
CA VAL A 366 -17.18 -16.81 0.51
C VAL A 366 -17.99 -15.87 1.41
N ARG A 367 -18.18 -16.23 2.68
CA ARG A 367 -18.93 -15.42 3.65
C ARG A 367 -18.14 -15.22 4.92
N LEU A 368 -18.05 -13.96 5.34
CA LEU A 368 -17.47 -13.56 6.61
C LEU A 368 -18.59 -13.09 7.55
N THR A 369 -18.78 -13.78 8.67
CA THR A 369 -19.69 -13.39 9.76
C THR A 369 -18.85 -12.78 10.88
N VAL A 370 -19.06 -11.50 11.17
CA VAL A 370 -18.37 -10.77 12.24
C VAL A 370 -19.22 -10.77 13.48
N THR A 371 -18.65 -11.22 14.61
CA THR A 371 -19.36 -11.32 15.90
C THR A 371 -18.90 -10.29 16.92
N GLU A 372 -17.64 -9.87 16.87
CA GLU A 372 -17.09 -8.85 17.76
C GLU A 372 -15.90 -8.13 17.08
N LEU A 373 -15.85 -6.82 17.20
CA LEU A 373 -14.71 -5.98 16.82
C LEU A 373 -14.25 -5.14 18.03
N PRO A 374 -12.98 -4.70 18.05
CA PRO A 374 -12.43 -3.88 19.12
C PRO A 374 -13.28 -2.68 19.48
N TYR A 375 -13.31 -2.31 20.75
CA TYR A 375 -14.06 -1.17 21.31
C TYR A 375 -15.57 -1.23 21.06
N GLY A 376 -16.13 -2.42 20.78
CA GLY A 376 -17.55 -2.60 20.51
C GLY A 376 -18.06 -1.91 19.25
N GLN A 377 -17.18 -1.63 18.31
CA GLN A 377 -17.57 -0.99 17.05
C GLN A 377 -18.53 -1.86 16.23
N THR A 378 -19.36 -1.20 15.43
CA THR A 378 -20.22 -1.89 14.47
C THR A 378 -19.37 -2.65 13.45
N PRO A 379 -19.73 -3.90 13.07
CA PRO A 379 -18.99 -4.66 12.08
C PRO A 379 -18.69 -3.88 10.81
N CYS A 380 -17.43 -3.79 10.46
CA CYS A 380 -16.94 -3.10 9.27
C CYS A 380 -15.70 -3.81 8.69
N VAL A 381 -15.67 -3.94 7.35
CA VAL A 381 -14.66 -4.70 6.61
C VAL A 381 -14.24 -3.90 5.40
N SER A 382 -12.93 -3.66 5.24
CA SER A 382 -12.37 -2.96 4.08
C SER A 382 -11.85 -3.90 2.99
N GLY A 383 -11.64 -5.18 3.30
CA GLY A 383 -11.24 -6.15 2.29
C GLY A 383 -11.63 -7.57 2.67
N LEU A 384 -12.27 -8.25 1.73
CA LEU A 384 -12.50 -9.70 1.74
C LEU A 384 -11.86 -10.23 0.45
N ARG A 385 -10.56 -10.46 0.51
CA ARG A 385 -9.75 -10.78 -0.65
C ARG A 385 -9.57 -12.29 -0.77
N VAL A 386 -9.93 -12.85 -1.92
CA VAL A 386 -9.90 -14.29 -2.18
C VAL A 386 -8.84 -14.57 -3.23
N PHE A 387 -8.00 -15.56 -2.97
CA PHE A 387 -6.89 -15.94 -3.84
C PHE A 387 -6.94 -17.43 -4.19
N GLY A 388 -6.53 -17.74 -5.42
CA GLY A 388 -6.54 -19.10 -5.94
C GLY A 388 -6.42 -19.14 -7.46
N LEU A 389 -7.11 -20.10 -8.09
CA LEU A 389 -7.11 -20.29 -9.54
C LEU A 389 -8.53 -20.42 -10.08
N GLY A 390 -8.81 -19.74 -11.18
CA GLY A 390 -10.15 -19.67 -11.79
C GLY A 390 -10.48 -20.81 -12.75
N GLY A 391 -9.46 -21.57 -13.25
CA GLY A 391 -9.65 -22.66 -14.17
C GLY A 391 -9.98 -22.28 -15.63
N GLY A 392 -9.71 -21.04 -16.02
CA GLY A 392 -9.86 -20.51 -17.38
C GLY A 392 -8.53 -20.34 -18.12
N SER A 393 -8.47 -19.43 -19.08
CA SER A 393 -7.29 -19.08 -19.88
C SER A 393 -6.53 -17.90 -19.27
N LEU A 394 -5.23 -17.80 -19.56
CA LEU A 394 -4.43 -16.62 -19.25
C LEU A 394 -4.99 -15.38 -19.94
N PRO A 395 -4.75 -14.17 -19.39
CA PRO A 395 -5.14 -12.94 -20.09
C PRO A 395 -4.30 -12.71 -21.34
N ALA A 396 -4.84 -12.01 -22.31
CA ALA A 396 -4.07 -11.57 -23.46
C ALA A 396 -3.00 -10.55 -23.05
N LYS A 397 -1.91 -10.47 -23.82
CA LYS A 397 -0.89 -9.44 -23.66
C LYS A 397 -1.49 -8.06 -23.93
N PRO A 398 -1.22 -7.03 -23.09
CA PRO A 398 -1.67 -5.66 -23.34
C PRO A 398 -1.17 -5.14 -24.69
N VAL A 399 -2.04 -4.42 -25.42
CA VAL A 399 -1.74 -3.88 -26.75
C VAL A 399 -1.86 -2.36 -26.77
N GLY A 400 -1.29 -1.72 -27.80
CA GLY A 400 -1.38 -0.27 -27.99
C GLY A 400 -0.74 0.53 -26.83
N VAL A 401 0.22 -0.05 -26.10
CA VAL A 401 0.88 0.64 -24.97
C VAL A 401 1.52 1.94 -25.46
N THR A 402 1.10 3.07 -24.90
CA THR A 402 1.70 4.39 -25.08
C THR A 402 2.20 4.91 -23.74
N ALA A 403 3.26 5.72 -23.78
CA ALA A 403 3.86 6.30 -22.59
C ALA A 403 4.35 7.71 -22.92
N ASP A 404 3.70 8.72 -22.35
CA ASP A 404 3.92 10.13 -22.63
C ASP A 404 4.47 10.85 -21.41
N LEU A 405 5.67 11.40 -21.51
CA LEU A 405 6.27 12.25 -20.48
C LEU A 405 5.56 13.61 -20.46
N ARG A 406 4.69 13.80 -19.47
CA ARG A 406 4.04 15.08 -19.20
C ARG A 406 5.02 16.13 -18.67
N THR A 407 5.95 15.69 -17.82
CA THR A 407 7.08 16.44 -17.31
C THR A 407 8.29 15.48 -17.19
N PRO A 408 9.52 15.96 -16.92
CA PRO A 408 10.66 15.06 -16.67
C PRO A 408 10.48 14.11 -15.47
N LEU A 409 9.44 14.31 -14.63
CA LEU A 409 9.16 13.55 -13.42
C LEU A 409 7.82 12.80 -13.47
N ASP A 410 7.02 13.03 -14.53
CA ASP A 410 5.66 12.50 -14.64
C ASP A 410 5.44 11.80 -15.99
N LEU A 411 4.95 10.56 -15.92
CA LEU A 411 4.66 9.72 -17.08
C LEU A 411 3.19 9.31 -17.05
N ASP A 412 2.48 9.49 -18.16
CA ASP A 412 1.14 8.95 -18.37
C ASP A 412 1.26 7.73 -19.29
N VAL A 413 0.74 6.60 -18.84
CA VAL A 413 0.77 5.31 -19.57
C VAL A 413 -0.65 4.88 -19.86
N ASN A 414 -0.93 4.48 -21.11
CA ASN A 414 -2.21 3.97 -21.55
C ASN A 414 -2.01 2.71 -22.40
N TRP A 415 -2.96 1.80 -22.35
CA TRP A 415 -3.00 0.55 -23.15
C TRP A 415 -4.44 0.10 -23.37
N LYS A 416 -4.58 -1.07 -23.99
CA LYS A 416 -5.84 -1.77 -24.13
C LYS A 416 -5.68 -3.23 -23.76
N ASP A 417 -6.74 -3.86 -23.28
CA ASP A 417 -6.79 -5.30 -23.14
C ASP A 417 -6.59 -5.94 -24.52
N GLY A 418 -5.66 -6.89 -24.60
CA GLY A 418 -5.42 -7.61 -25.84
C GLY A 418 -6.58 -8.50 -26.27
N ALA A 419 -7.44 -8.90 -25.34
CA ALA A 419 -8.66 -9.66 -25.62
C ALA A 419 -9.66 -8.86 -26.47
N ASP A 420 -9.71 -7.54 -26.32
CA ASP A 420 -10.63 -6.66 -27.08
C ASP A 420 -10.32 -6.59 -28.59
N ILE A 421 -9.08 -6.93 -28.97
CA ILE A 421 -8.58 -6.81 -30.36
C ILE A 421 -8.43 -8.18 -31.03
N SER A 422 -8.56 -9.28 -30.30
CA SER A 422 -8.31 -10.64 -30.74
C SER A 422 -9.30 -11.19 -31.79
N GLY A 423 -10.25 -10.40 -32.28
CA GLY A 423 -11.13 -10.77 -33.40
C GLY A 423 -10.44 -11.01 -34.75
N LEU A 424 -9.09 -11.02 -34.79
CA LEU A 424 -8.30 -11.19 -36.02
C LEU A 424 -7.48 -12.49 -36.12
N GLU A 425 -7.38 -13.29 -35.05
CA GLU A 425 -6.69 -14.61 -35.11
C GLU A 425 -7.59 -15.71 -34.51
N GLU A 426 -8.01 -16.65 -35.33
CA GLU A 426 -9.07 -17.65 -35.11
C GLU A 426 -8.73 -18.77 -34.09
N GLU A 427 -7.62 -18.77 -33.35
CA GLU A 427 -7.21 -19.97 -32.58
C GLU A 427 -6.86 -19.81 -31.10
N LYS A 428 -6.90 -18.62 -30.49
CA LYS A 428 -6.70 -18.48 -29.05
C LYS A 428 -7.82 -17.70 -28.39
N SER A 429 -8.64 -18.38 -27.60
CA SER A 429 -9.54 -17.71 -26.68
C SER A 429 -8.74 -17.29 -25.45
N TRP A 430 -8.58 -16.00 -25.26
CA TRP A 430 -8.03 -15.39 -24.07
C TRP A 430 -9.17 -14.96 -23.16
N ASP A 431 -9.02 -15.14 -21.84
CA ASP A 431 -9.94 -14.52 -20.90
C ASP A 431 -9.53 -13.04 -20.71
N PRO A 432 -10.47 -12.12 -20.43
CA PRO A 432 -10.15 -10.73 -20.19
C PRO A 432 -9.17 -10.54 -19.02
N ALA A 433 -8.38 -9.48 -19.07
CA ALA A 433 -7.59 -9.08 -17.91
C ALA A 433 -8.49 -8.56 -16.79
N VAL A 434 -8.16 -8.92 -15.55
CA VAL A 434 -8.79 -8.36 -14.34
C VAL A 434 -8.03 -7.11 -13.90
N GLY A 435 -6.73 -7.06 -14.14
CA GLY A 435 -5.90 -5.93 -13.79
C GLY A 435 -4.52 -6.00 -14.45
N TYR A 436 -3.69 -5.02 -14.13
CA TYR A 436 -2.40 -4.82 -14.76
C TYR A 436 -1.33 -4.45 -13.74
N VAL A 437 -0.08 -4.80 -14.06
CA VAL A 437 1.10 -4.29 -13.35
C VAL A 437 1.97 -3.56 -14.35
N VAL A 438 2.10 -2.25 -14.17
CA VAL A 438 3.01 -1.42 -14.93
C VAL A 438 4.37 -1.47 -14.26
N ASN A 439 5.36 -2.03 -14.94
CA ASN A 439 6.72 -2.16 -14.46
C ASN A 439 7.61 -1.14 -15.17
N TRP A 440 8.51 -0.48 -14.45
CA TRP A 440 9.47 0.43 -15.07
C TRP A 440 10.82 0.42 -14.35
N GLY A 441 11.83 0.93 -15.02
CA GLY A 441 13.18 1.01 -14.49
C GLY A 441 14.15 1.64 -15.45
N PHE A 442 15.43 1.57 -15.13
CA PHE A 442 16.49 2.30 -15.83
C PHE A 442 17.23 1.48 -16.90
N ALA A 443 16.92 0.18 -17.03
CA ALA A 443 17.43 -0.70 -18.07
C ALA A 443 16.35 -1.73 -18.48
N PRO A 444 16.44 -2.36 -19.66
CA PRO A 444 15.41 -3.26 -20.16
C PRO A 444 15.22 -4.53 -19.29
N ASP A 445 16.26 -4.95 -18.59
CA ASP A 445 16.32 -6.08 -17.65
C ASP A 445 16.25 -5.64 -16.18
N LYS A 446 16.07 -4.34 -15.89
CA LYS A 446 16.03 -3.75 -14.54
C LYS A 446 14.78 -2.90 -14.35
N LEU A 447 13.61 -3.54 -14.52
CA LEU A 447 12.29 -2.96 -14.27
C LEU A 447 11.91 -3.19 -12.81
N TYR A 448 12.59 -2.51 -11.88
CA TYR A 448 12.49 -2.79 -10.45
C TYR A 448 11.32 -2.10 -9.75
N HIS A 449 10.65 -1.16 -10.43
CA HIS A 449 9.47 -0.47 -9.89
C HIS A 449 8.20 -1.05 -10.48
N SER A 450 7.11 -0.99 -9.72
CA SER A 450 5.82 -1.48 -10.18
C SER A 450 4.65 -0.65 -9.66
N TYR A 451 3.58 -0.59 -10.47
CA TYR A 451 2.30 -0.01 -10.10
C TYR A 451 1.18 -0.95 -10.54
N GLN A 452 0.50 -1.57 -9.56
CA GLN A 452 -0.66 -2.42 -9.82
C GLN A 452 -1.91 -1.55 -9.96
N VAL A 453 -2.66 -1.72 -11.04
CA VAL A 453 -3.89 -0.97 -11.35
C VAL A 453 -4.94 -1.88 -11.97
N PHE A 454 -6.20 -1.44 -11.92
CA PHE A 454 -7.36 -2.15 -12.49
C PHE A 454 -7.98 -1.39 -13.67
N ASP A 455 -7.44 -0.23 -14.02
CA ASP A 455 -7.75 0.56 -15.23
C ASP A 455 -6.70 0.32 -16.30
N GLU A 456 -7.02 0.63 -17.57
CA GLU A 456 -6.12 0.57 -18.73
C GLU A 456 -5.22 1.83 -18.86
N ARG A 457 -4.95 2.47 -17.74
CA ARG A 457 -4.11 3.68 -17.67
C ARG A 457 -3.53 3.89 -16.27
N VAL A 458 -2.41 4.59 -16.20
CA VAL A 458 -1.83 5.07 -14.95
C VAL A 458 -0.98 6.32 -15.17
N SER A 459 -0.95 7.18 -14.16
CA SER A 459 0.01 8.30 -14.08
C SER A 459 1.07 7.97 -13.02
N ILE A 460 2.33 7.99 -13.40
CA ILE A 460 3.48 7.73 -12.54
C ILE A 460 4.21 9.04 -12.30
N GLY A 461 4.25 9.52 -11.05
CA GLY A 461 4.91 10.79 -10.68
C GLY A 461 6.25 10.60 -9.95
N GLY A 462 6.71 9.36 -9.76
CA GLY A 462 7.89 9.04 -8.96
C GLY A 462 9.21 8.96 -9.75
N LEU A 463 9.30 9.52 -10.95
CA LEU A 463 10.48 9.40 -11.81
C LEU A 463 11.67 10.23 -11.29
N VAL A 464 12.87 9.80 -11.68
CA VAL A 464 14.13 10.55 -11.51
C VAL A 464 14.45 11.24 -12.83
N LYS A 465 14.70 12.56 -12.77
CA LYS A 465 15.02 13.36 -13.93
C LYS A 465 16.36 12.93 -14.57
N ASP A 466 16.42 13.00 -15.90
CA ASP A 466 17.60 12.71 -16.71
C ASP A 466 18.12 11.25 -16.57
N GLN A 467 17.23 10.31 -16.27
CA GLN A 467 17.51 8.89 -16.19
C GLN A 467 16.88 8.15 -17.38
N ALA A 468 17.56 7.14 -17.92
CA ALA A 468 16.96 6.24 -18.89
C ALA A 468 15.72 5.58 -18.32
N LEU A 469 14.68 5.41 -19.13
CA LEU A 469 13.39 4.86 -18.71
C LEU A 469 12.94 3.77 -19.67
N TYR A 470 12.70 2.59 -19.12
CA TYR A 470 12.11 1.45 -19.79
C TYR A 470 10.82 1.07 -19.06
N LEU A 471 9.85 0.54 -19.79
CA LEU A 471 8.53 0.22 -19.26
C LEU A 471 7.99 -1.07 -19.88
N ARG A 472 7.23 -1.83 -19.09
CA ARG A 472 6.46 -3.02 -19.49
C ARG A 472 5.12 -3.00 -18.76
N VAL A 473 4.05 -3.35 -19.45
CA VAL A 473 2.72 -3.55 -18.85
C VAL A 473 2.38 -5.03 -18.91
N ASP A 474 2.22 -5.65 -17.76
CA ASP A 474 1.79 -7.04 -17.62
C ASP A 474 0.31 -7.09 -17.30
N SER A 475 -0.44 -8.01 -17.88
CA SER A 475 -1.83 -8.28 -17.55
C SER A 475 -1.94 -9.47 -16.60
N PHE A 476 -2.95 -9.48 -15.73
CA PHE A 476 -3.30 -10.63 -14.92
C PHE A 476 -4.81 -10.84 -14.88
N ASN A 477 -5.21 -12.10 -14.69
CA ASN A 477 -6.57 -12.49 -14.36
C ASN A 477 -6.54 -13.62 -13.32
N GLU A 478 -7.68 -14.24 -13.04
CA GLU A 478 -7.78 -15.33 -12.08
C GLU A 478 -7.07 -16.64 -12.50
N ASN A 479 -6.47 -16.68 -13.70
CA ASN A 479 -5.80 -17.87 -14.22
C ASN A 479 -4.28 -17.70 -14.34
N GLY A 480 -3.77 -16.47 -14.19
CA GLY A 480 -2.33 -16.19 -14.21
C GLY A 480 -1.96 -14.82 -14.77
N ILE A 481 -0.70 -14.70 -15.14
CA ILE A 481 -0.06 -13.45 -15.56
C ILE A 481 0.49 -13.61 -16.97
N THR A 482 0.30 -12.60 -17.82
CA THR A 482 0.92 -12.51 -19.15
C THR A 482 1.80 -11.26 -19.21
N GLU A 483 3.09 -11.46 -19.40
CA GLU A 483 4.06 -10.39 -19.51
C GLU A 483 3.94 -9.65 -20.85
N GLY A 484 3.98 -8.31 -20.78
CA GLY A 484 4.00 -7.45 -21.95
C GLY A 484 5.37 -7.33 -22.60
N ASP A 485 5.49 -6.43 -23.57
CA ASP A 485 6.74 -6.12 -24.22
C ASP A 485 7.44 -4.96 -23.56
N VAL A 486 8.77 -5.06 -23.36
CA VAL A 486 9.58 -3.98 -22.84
C VAL A 486 9.74 -2.89 -23.89
N LYS A 487 9.45 -1.64 -23.53
CA LYS A 487 9.64 -0.46 -24.37
C LYS A 487 10.64 0.49 -23.72
N LYS A 488 11.53 1.04 -24.55
CA LYS A 488 12.36 2.20 -24.16
C LYS A 488 11.53 3.47 -24.35
N ILE A 489 11.51 4.33 -23.32
CA ILE A 489 10.76 5.59 -23.31
C ILE A 489 11.72 6.78 -23.48
N ILE A 490 12.85 6.78 -22.76
CA ILE A 490 13.93 7.79 -22.85
C ILE A 490 15.26 7.10 -23.11
#